data_699ca5a817964f5040c3aa8fda9e8f8d
#
_entry.id   699ca5a817964f5040c3aa8fda9e8f8d
#
_cell.length_a   1.000
_cell.length_b   1.000
_cell.length_c   1.000
_cell.angle_alpha   90.00
_cell.angle_beta   90.00
_cell.angle_gamma   90.00
#
_symmetry.space_group_name_H-M   'P 1'
#
loop_
_entity.id
_entity.type
_entity.pdbx_description
1 polymer ?
#
loop_
_entity_poly.entity_id
_entity_poly.type
_entity_poly.pdbx_seq_one_letter_code
_entity_poly.pdbx_strand_id
1 'polypeptide(L)'
;MNDSYSNFLDAFEDAVDAYYKEDYKTAHKLFLPLAEQGDDEAQFNLGMMYAFGLGVPQNYKEAFKWYRLAAEQEFDEAQYSLGVMHTLGLGVPQNYKEALNWYRFSAEQGHERAQYNLGVMYDEGHGVQQDYNEAVKWWKLAAEQGDAEAQFNLGIVYDQGQGVQQDYKEAVKWFLLSAEQGNADAQYSLGYMYYEGQGVPQDYEEAVKWFRLATKQGCAEAQCNLGVMYYQGLGVPQ
;
A
#
# COMPACT_ATOMS: atom_id res chain seq x y z
N MET A 1 -18.67 33.75 -18.14
CA MET A 1 -17.71 32.88 -17.51
C MET A 1 -18.35 31.69 -16.75
N ASN A 2 -19.61 31.78 -16.27
CA ASN A 2 -20.26 30.67 -15.54
C ASN A 2 -20.67 29.47 -16.41
N ASP A 3 -21.16 29.71 -17.67
CA ASP A 3 -21.72 28.63 -18.48
C ASP A 3 -20.69 27.62 -19.01
N SER A 4 -19.47 28.05 -19.32
CA SER A 4 -18.40 27.13 -19.80
C SER A 4 -17.82 26.26 -18.67
N TYR A 5 -17.76 26.80 -17.47
CA TYR A 5 -17.26 26.04 -16.30
C TYR A 5 -18.32 25.04 -15.82
N SER A 6 -19.58 25.38 -15.84
CA SER A 6 -20.71 24.47 -15.57
C SER A 6 -20.71 23.31 -16.58
N ASN A 7 -20.60 23.58 -17.87
CA ASN A 7 -20.56 22.56 -18.92
C ASN A 7 -19.34 21.63 -18.80
N PHE A 8 -18.21 22.11 -18.26
CA PHE A 8 -17.02 21.31 -18.04
C PHE A 8 -17.21 20.33 -16.86
N LEU A 9 -17.75 20.81 -15.74
CA LEU A 9 -18.07 19.97 -14.58
C LEU A 9 -19.11 18.91 -14.93
N ASP A 10 -20.16 19.27 -15.63
CA ASP A 10 -21.20 18.33 -16.09
C ASP A 10 -20.59 17.23 -17.00
N ALA A 11 -19.64 17.59 -17.88
CA ALA A 11 -18.97 16.64 -18.77
C ALA A 11 -18.04 15.69 -18.00
N PHE A 12 -17.38 16.17 -16.94
CA PHE A 12 -16.54 15.32 -16.08
C PHE A 12 -17.41 14.35 -15.27
N GLU A 13 -18.49 14.82 -14.67
CA GLU A 13 -19.45 13.97 -13.94
C GLU A 13 -20.05 12.88 -14.86
N ASP A 14 -20.42 13.22 -16.09
CA ASP A 14 -20.89 12.25 -17.09
C ASP A 14 -19.84 11.19 -17.42
N ALA A 15 -18.56 11.58 -17.50
CA ALA A 15 -17.45 10.65 -17.75
C ALA A 15 -17.24 9.68 -16.57
N VAL A 16 -17.29 10.20 -15.35
CA VAL A 16 -17.19 9.42 -14.10
C VAL A 16 -18.38 8.46 -13.97
N ASP A 17 -19.59 8.96 -14.26
CA ASP A 17 -20.82 8.15 -14.25
C ASP A 17 -20.75 6.98 -15.26
N ALA A 18 -20.25 7.24 -16.46
CA ALA A 18 -20.04 6.20 -17.47
C ALA A 18 -19.00 5.18 -16.99
N TYR A 19 -17.92 5.64 -16.33
CA TYR A 19 -16.88 4.77 -15.77
C TYR A 19 -17.43 3.83 -14.69
N TYR A 20 -18.21 4.34 -13.73
CA TYR A 20 -18.81 3.52 -12.68
C TYR A 20 -19.92 2.59 -13.18
N LYS A 21 -20.56 2.89 -14.31
CA LYS A 21 -21.49 2.00 -15.02
C LYS A 21 -20.77 0.97 -15.90
N GLU A 22 -19.44 0.93 -15.86
CA GLU A 22 -18.58 0.05 -16.68
C GLU A 22 -18.72 0.30 -18.21
N ASP A 23 -19.35 1.40 -18.61
CA ASP A 23 -19.34 1.87 -20.01
C ASP A 23 -18.03 2.60 -20.31
N TYR A 24 -16.93 1.85 -20.25
CA TYR A 24 -15.59 2.38 -20.40
C TYR A 24 -15.34 3.03 -21.78
N LYS A 25 -16.06 2.60 -22.82
CA LYS A 25 -15.93 3.25 -24.15
C LYS A 25 -16.49 4.66 -24.14
N THR A 26 -17.62 4.85 -23.51
CA THR A 26 -18.22 6.18 -23.33
C THR A 26 -17.37 7.02 -22.38
N ALA A 27 -16.92 6.45 -21.24
CA ALA A 27 -16.04 7.12 -20.30
C ALA A 27 -14.78 7.66 -20.98
N HIS A 28 -14.07 6.80 -21.75
CA HIS A 28 -12.88 7.22 -22.50
C HIS A 28 -13.17 8.38 -23.45
N LYS A 29 -14.27 8.29 -24.19
CA LYS A 29 -14.67 9.34 -25.15
C LYS A 29 -14.95 10.69 -24.46
N LEU A 30 -15.47 10.66 -23.24
CA LEU A 30 -15.78 11.83 -22.45
C LEU A 30 -14.55 12.38 -21.72
N PHE A 31 -13.70 11.54 -21.13
CA PHE A 31 -12.48 11.99 -20.48
C PHE A 31 -11.45 12.57 -21.46
N LEU A 32 -11.35 12.05 -22.69
CA LEU A 32 -10.30 12.46 -23.63
C LEU A 32 -10.26 13.97 -23.89
N PRO A 33 -11.36 14.65 -24.26
CA PRO A 33 -11.33 16.10 -24.49
C PRO A 33 -11.03 16.92 -23.22
N LEU A 34 -11.39 16.43 -22.02
CA LEU A 34 -11.10 17.09 -20.74
C LEU A 34 -9.60 16.98 -20.43
N ALA A 35 -9.02 15.81 -20.58
CA ALA A 35 -7.59 15.58 -20.40
C ALA A 35 -6.72 16.36 -21.39
N GLU A 36 -7.17 16.49 -22.65
CA GLU A 36 -6.51 17.32 -23.68
C GLU A 36 -6.58 18.82 -23.35
N GLN A 37 -7.58 19.25 -22.59
CA GLN A 37 -7.69 20.62 -22.06
C GLN A 37 -6.85 20.85 -20.80
N GLY A 38 -6.23 19.81 -20.27
CA GLY A 38 -5.30 19.91 -19.15
C GLY A 38 -5.88 19.50 -17.79
N ASP A 39 -7.10 18.95 -17.74
CA ASP A 39 -7.67 18.45 -16.49
C ASP A 39 -6.86 17.25 -15.96
N ASP A 40 -6.30 17.38 -14.77
CA ASP A 40 -5.39 16.42 -14.16
C ASP A 40 -6.09 15.12 -13.75
N GLU A 41 -7.31 15.21 -13.25
CA GLU A 41 -8.12 14.08 -12.87
C GLU A 41 -8.56 13.26 -14.10
N ALA A 42 -8.96 13.93 -15.18
CA ALA A 42 -9.26 13.27 -16.45
C ALA A 42 -8.01 12.61 -17.07
N GLN A 43 -6.85 13.27 -16.97
CA GLN A 43 -5.57 12.69 -17.40
C GLN A 43 -5.24 11.44 -16.59
N PHE A 44 -5.38 11.47 -15.27
CA PHE A 44 -5.19 10.30 -14.42
C PHE A 44 -6.16 9.16 -14.79
N ASN A 45 -7.44 9.46 -14.98
CA ASN A 45 -8.45 8.47 -15.39
C ASN A 45 -8.11 7.83 -16.75
N LEU A 46 -7.67 8.61 -17.74
CA LEU A 46 -7.17 8.06 -19.00
C LEU A 46 -5.93 7.17 -18.80
N GLY A 47 -5.02 7.59 -17.94
CA GLY A 47 -3.86 6.79 -17.56
C GLY A 47 -4.29 5.42 -17.03
N MET A 48 -5.25 5.37 -16.11
CA MET A 48 -5.84 4.12 -15.60
C MET A 48 -6.50 3.30 -16.71
N MET A 49 -7.30 3.93 -17.56
CA MET A 49 -8.00 3.23 -18.65
C MET A 49 -7.01 2.55 -19.60
N TYR A 50 -5.91 3.21 -19.95
CA TYR A 50 -4.83 2.59 -20.75
C TYR A 50 -4.03 1.54 -19.97
N ALA A 51 -3.78 1.75 -18.67
CA ALA A 51 -3.02 0.81 -17.84
C ALA A 51 -3.76 -0.53 -17.66
N PHE A 52 -5.08 -0.49 -17.54
CA PHE A 52 -5.91 -1.68 -17.31
C PHE A 52 -6.67 -2.17 -18.55
N GLY A 53 -6.60 -1.46 -19.68
CA GLY A 53 -7.31 -1.84 -20.90
C GLY A 53 -8.84 -1.62 -20.81
N LEU A 54 -9.27 -0.59 -20.09
CA LEU A 54 -10.69 -0.27 -19.88
C LEU A 54 -11.22 0.55 -21.04
N GLY A 55 -12.08 -0.03 -21.87
CA GLY A 55 -12.66 0.60 -23.06
C GLY A 55 -11.69 0.81 -24.23
N VAL A 56 -10.40 0.63 -23.99
CA VAL A 56 -9.29 0.73 -24.95
C VAL A 56 -8.35 -0.45 -24.79
N PRO A 57 -7.55 -0.84 -25.80
CA PRO A 57 -6.50 -1.84 -25.61
C PRO A 57 -5.49 -1.37 -24.55
N GLN A 58 -5.06 -2.29 -23.69
CA GLN A 58 -4.03 -2.01 -22.69
C GLN A 58 -2.76 -1.47 -23.35
N ASN A 59 -2.26 -0.35 -22.84
CA ASN A 59 -1.06 0.29 -23.36
C ASN A 59 -0.33 1.09 -22.25
N TYR A 60 0.66 0.49 -21.63
CA TYR A 60 1.43 1.14 -20.56
C TYR A 60 2.20 2.39 -21.02
N LYS A 61 2.59 2.50 -22.30
CA LYS A 61 3.24 3.72 -22.80
C LYS A 61 2.28 4.90 -22.87
N GLU A 62 1.04 4.66 -23.29
CA GLU A 62 0.01 5.69 -23.26
C GLU A 62 -0.40 6.02 -21.82
N ALA A 63 -0.55 5.00 -20.95
CA ALA A 63 -0.79 5.22 -19.52
C ALA A 63 0.28 6.11 -18.88
N PHE A 64 1.57 5.82 -19.14
CA PHE A 64 2.68 6.63 -18.65
C PHE A 64 2.59 8.10 -19.10
N LYS A 65 2.24 8.36 -20.36
CA LYS A 65 2.11 9.73 -20.85
C LYS A 65 1.04 10.50 -20.11
N TRP A 66 -0.13 9.89 -19.93
CA TRP A 66 -1.26 10.52 -19.25
C TRP A 66 -1.01 10.72 -17.77
N TYR A 67 -0.49 9.69 -17.07
CA TYR A 67 -0.08 9.83 -15.67
C TYR A 67 0.98 10.92 -15.49
N ARG A 68 1.93 11.04 -16.43
CA ARG A 68 2.95 12.06 -16.35
C ARG A 68 2.36 13.48 -16.42
N LEU A 69 1.40 13.71 -17.31
CA LEU A 69 0.73 15.01 -17.43
C LEU A 69 0.01 15.38 -16.13
N ALA A 70 -0.72 14.44 -15.52
CA ALA A 70 -1.38 14.65 -14.23
C ALA A 70 -0.36 14.86 -13.08
N ALA A 71 0.70 14.05 -13.04
CA ALA A 71 1.74 14.14 -12.02
C ALA A 71 2.54 15.44 -12.06
N GLU A 72 2.76 16.02 -13.25
CA GLU A 72 3.38 17.33 -13.44
C GLU A 72 2.49 18.47 -12.91
N GLN A 73 1.19 18.22 -12.69
CA GLN A 73 0.23 19.10 -12.03
C GLN A 73 0.05 18.79 -10.53
N GLU A 74 0.96 18.03 -9.95
CA GLU A 74 0.99 17.66 -8.53
C GLU A 74 -0.14 16.70 -8.10
N PHE A 75 -0.79 15.98 -9.05
CA PHE A 75 -1.78 14.97 -8.74
C PHE A 75 -1.09 13.74 -8.10
N ASP A 76 -1.31 13.51 -6.82
CA ASP A 76 -0.54 12.57 -6.00
C ASP A 76 -0.76 11.11 -6.38
N GLU A 77 -1.97 10.71 -6.81
CA GLU A 77 -2.25 9.36 -7.30
C GLU A 77 -1.52 9.07 -8.63
N ALA A 78 -1.37 10.11 -9.48
CA ALA A 78 -0.60 9.97 -10.72
C ALA A 78 0.91 9.86 -10.43
N GLN A 79 1.41 10.64 -9.47
CA GLN A 79 2.80 10.53 -9.00
C GLN A 79 3.08 9.14 -8.41
N TYR A 80 2.18 8.62 -7.57
CA TYR A 80 2.26 7.24 -7.07
C TYR A 80 2.30 6.24 -8.23
N SER A 81 1.41 6.39 -9.21
CA SER A 81 1.32 5.49 -10.37
C SER A 81 2.61 5.51 -11.21
N LEU A 82 3.24 6.66 -11.40
CA LEU A 82 4.57 6.76 -12.04
C LEU A 82 5.65 6.05 -11.23
N GLY A 83 5.62 6.18 -9.91
CA GLY A 83 6.50 5.42 -9.01
C GLY A 83 6.39 3.91 -9.26
N VAL A 84 5.17 3.39 -9.30
CA VAL A 84 4.89 1.97 -9.60
C VAL A 84 5.40 1.60 -11.01
N MET A 85 5.14 2.43 -12.01
CA MET A 85 5.57 2.15 -13.39
C MET A 85 7.10 2.08 -13.51
N HIS A 86 7.83 2.96 -12.83
CA HIS A 86 9.28 2.91 -12.79
C HIS A 86 9.82 1.74 -11.95
N THR A 87 9.14 1.37 -10.87
CA THR A 87 9.51 0.19 -10.05
C THR A 87 9.39 -1.11 -10.84
N LEU A 88 8.32 -1.25 -11.64
CA LEU A 88 8.01 -2.48 -12.37
C LEU A 88 8.48 -2.48 -13.83
N GLY A 89 8.93 -1.34 -14.36
CA GLY A 89 9.31 -1.23 -15.77
C GLY A 89 8.10 -1.27 -16.72
N LEU A 90 6.94 -0.75 -16.32
CA LEU A 90 5.71 -0.75 -17.11
C LEU A 90 5.69 0.44 -18.09
N GLY A 91 5.79 0.18 -19.37
CA GLY A 91 5.80 1.22 -20.41
C GLY A 91 7.07 2.06 -20.49
N VAL A 92 7.92 1.98 -19.48
CA VAL A 92 9.23 2.62 -19.35
C VAL A 92 10.25 1.60 -18.84
N PRO A 93 11.57 1.81 -19.05
CA PRO A 93 12.57 0.99 -18.38
C PRO A 93 12.49 1.11 -16.85
N GLN A 94 12.71 -0.01 -16.15
CA GLN A 94 12.78 0.00 -14.68
C GLN A 94 13.85 0.97 -14.21
N ASN A 95 13.51 1.83 -13.26
CA ASN A 95 14.41 2.81 -12.69
C ASN A 95 14.00 3.17 -11.25
N TYR A 96 14.65 2.56 -10.27
CA TYR A 96 14.37 2.81 -8.86
C TYR A 96 14.65 4.23 -8.39
N LYS A 97 15.57 4.97 -9.03
CA LYS A 97 15.81 6.39 -8.66
C LYS A 97 14.64 7.28 -9.08
N GLU A 98 14.10 7.05 -10.28
CA GLU A 98 12.90 7.76 -10.72
C GLU A 98 11.68 7.34 -9.87
N ALA A 99 11.54 6.04 -9.57
CA ALA A 99 10.49 5.55 -8.69
C ALA A 99 10.53 6.24 -7.31
N LEU A 100 11.72 6.33 -6.70
CA LEU A 100 11.93 7.00 -5.42
C LEU A 100 11.47 8.47 -5.45
N ASN A 101 11.82 9.20 -6.51
CA ASN A 101 11.44 10.61 -6.65
C ASN A 101 9.91 10.75 -6.74
N TRP A 102 9.26 9.94 -7.57
CA TRP A 102 7.82 10.00 -7.74
C TRP A 102 7.06 9.57 -6.49
N TYR A 103 7.49 8.49 -5.82
CA TYR A 103 6.90 8.11 -4.53
C TYR A 103 7.09 9.21 -3.47
N ARG A 104 8.25 9.90 -3.45
CA ARG A 104 8.48 10.99 -2.50
C ARG A 104 7.51 12.14 -2.72
N PHE A 105 7.33 12.60 -3.97
CA PHE A 105 6.38 13.67 -4.27
C PHE A 105 4.96 13.31 -3.82
N SER A 106 4.51 12.10 -4.09
CA SER A 106 3.20 11.61 -3.66
C SER A 106 3.11 11.45 -2.13
N ALA A 107 4.15 10.90 -1.49
CA ALA A 107 4.21 10.66 -0.05
C ALA A 107 4.23 11.98 0.76
N GLU A 108 4.90 13.01 0.27
CA GLU A 108 4.94 14.34 0.89
C GLU A 108 3.58 15.03 0.87
N GLN A 109 2.71 14.68 -0.07
CA GLN A 109 1.31 15.12 -0.13
C GLN A 109 0.36 14.27 0.76
N GLY A 110 0.88 13.21 1.38
CA GLY A 110 0.12 12.39 2.31
C GLY A 110 -0.40 11.07 1.74
N HIS A 111 -0.10 10.74 0.49
CA HIS A 111 -0.57 9.50 -0.13
C HIS A 111 -0.04 8.27 0.62
N GLU A 112 -0.93 7.52 1.26
CA GLU A 112 -0.63 6.41 2.17
C GLU A 112 0.27 5.34 1.54
N ARG A 113 -0.10 4.84 0.36
CA ARG A 113 0.67 3.78 -0.33
C ARG A 113 2.03 4.27 -0.83
N ALA A 114 2.16 5.56 -1.17
CA ALA A 114 3.45 6.13 -1.53
C ALA A 114 4.38 6.21 -0.32
N GLN A 115 3.86 6.57 0.85
CA GLN A 115 4.60 6.55 2.10
C GLN A 115 5.07 5.14 2.45
N TYR A 116 4.19 4.13 2.33
CA TYR A 116 4.57 2.74 2.53
C TYR A 116 5.71 2.32 1.58
N ASN A 117 5.54 2.53 0.26
CA ASN A 117 6.53 2.14 -0.73
C ASN A 117 7.87 2.88 -0.57
N LEU A 118 7.81 4.15 -0.19
CA LEU A 118 9.01 4.92 0.09
C LEU A 118 9.78 4.36 1.30
N GLY A 119 9.06 3.93 2.35
CA GLY A 119 9.63 3.19 3.47
C GLY A 119 10.33 1.90 3.03
N VAL A 120 9.70 1.09 2.18
CA VAL A 120 10.29 -0.12 1.60
C VAL A 120 11.55 0.20 0.80
N MET A 121 11.54 1.26 -0.02
CA MET A 121 12.72 1.64 -0.80
C MET A 121 13.92 2.03 0.07
N TYR A 122 13.68 2.70 1.20
CA TYR A 122 14.76 2.99 2.17
C TYR A 122 15.21 1.75 2.93
N ASP A 123 14.30 0.84 3.27
CA ASP A 123 14.62 -0.42 3.96
C ASP A 123 15.48 -1.34 3.09
N GLU A 124 15.16 -1.44 1.80
CA GLU A 124 15.85 -2.33 0.86
C GLU A 124 17.03 -1.67 0.13
N GLY A 125 17.16 -0.34 0.22
CA GLY A 125 18.19 0.42 -0.50
C GLY A 125 17.91 0.52 -2.01
N HIS A 126 16.65 0.48 -2.43
CA HIS A 126 16.26 0.56 -3.82
C HIS A 126 16.30 2.01 -4.33
N GLY A 127 17.25 2.33 -5.20
CA GLY A 127 17.43 3.66 -5.77
C GLY A 127 18.03 4.70 -4.80
N VAL A 128 18.27 4.32 -3.57
CA VAL A 128 18.82 5.12 -2.47
C VAL A 128 19.70 4.24 -1.60
N GLN A 129 20.60 4.84 -0.80
CA GLN A 129 21.30 4.09 0.24
C GLN A 129 20.30 3.60 1.30
N GLN A 130 20.43 2.34 1.73
CA GLN A 130 19.62 1.77 2.79
C GLN A 130 19.67 2.64 4.06
N ASP A 131 18.52 2.96 4.61
CA ASP A 131 18.37 3.75 5.83
C ASP A 131 17.10 3.36 6.60
N TYR A 132 17.26 2.52 7.61
CA TYR A 132 16.15 2.06 8.45
C TYR A 132 15.46 3.21 9.22
N ASN A 133 16.19 4.29 9.56
CA ASN A 133 15.56 5.42 10.25
C ASN A 133 14.59 6.16 9.31
N GLU A 134 14.97 6.35 8.04
CA GLU A 134 14.07 6.92 7.05
C GLU A 134 12.91 5.98 6.74
N ALA A 135 13.14 4.65 6.61
CA ALA A 135 12.07 3.67 6.43
C ALA A 135 11.02 3.77 7.54
N VAL A 136 11.45 3.77 8.81
CA VAL A 136 10.55 3.90 9.96
C VAL A 136 9.73 5.20 9.94
N LYS A 137 10.32 6.33 9.54
CA LYS A 137 9.59 7.60 9.45
C LYS A 137 8.42 7.51 8.47
N TRP A 138 8.68 6.97 7.28
CA TRP A 138 7.68 6.85 6.23
C TRP A 138 6.61 5.80 6.58
N TRP A 139 7.00 4.65 7.13
CA TRP A 139 6.04 3.65 7.60
C TRP A 139 5.16 4.17 8.75
N LYS A 140 5.69 5.02 9.65
CA LYS A 140 4.85 5.64 10.69
C LYS A 140 3.73 6.48 10.10
N LEU A 141 4.03 7.28 9.08
CA LEU A 141 3.02 8.10 8.42
C LEU A 141 1.94 7.23 7.73
N ALA A 142 2.33 6.16 7.04
CA ALA A 142 1.39 5.24 6.42
C ALA A 142 0.57 4.47 7.47
N ALA A 143 1.23 3.96 8.53
CA ALA A 143 0.59 3.20 9.60
C ALA A 143 -0.42 4.03 10.42
N GLU A 144 -0.15 5.32 10.62
CA GLU A 144 -1.08 6.26 11.26
C GLU A 144 -2.32 6.53 10.41
N GLN A 145 -2.23 6.36 9.09
CA GLN A 145 -3.37 6.41 8.16
C GLN A 145 -4.13 5.07 8.09
N GLY A 146 -3.57 4.00 8.62
CA GLY A 146 -4.21 2.69 8.71
C GLY A 146 -3.59 1.60 7.86
N ASP A 147 -2.51 1.87 7.10
CA ASP A 147 -1.85 0.86 6.26
C ASP A 147 -1.37 -0.34 7.08
N ALA A 148 -1.97 -1.50 6.85
CA ALA A 148 -1.71 -2.72 7.61
C ALA A 148 -0.30 -3.29 7.39
N GLU A 149 0.26 -3.12 6.19
CA GLU A 149 1.61 -3.56 5.87
C GLU A 149 2.66 -2.67 6.55
N ALA A 150 2.44 -1.36 6.57
CA ALA A 150 3.29 -0.42 7.30
C ALA A 150 3.25 -0.69 8.82
N GLN A 151 2.07 -1.00 9.38
CA GLN A 151 1.92 -1.40 10.77
C GLN A 151 2.70 -2.70 11.06
N PHE A 152 2.61 -3.69 10.18
CA PHE A 152 3.37 -4.93 10.31
C PHE A 152 4.88 -4.67 10.27
N ASN A 153 5.36 -3.88 9.31
CA ASN A 153 6.78 -3.53 9.19
C ASN A 153 7.29 -2.76 10.44
N LEU A 154 6.47 -1.86 10.99
CA LEU A 154 6.80 -1.21 12.26
C LEU A 154 6.91 -2.22 13.41
N GLY A 155 6.03 -3.19 13.48
CA GLY A 155 6.13 -4.28 14.43
C GLY A 155 7.48 -4.99 14.35
N ILE A 156 7.92 -5.33 13.13
CA ILE A 156 9.23 -6.00 12.88
C ILE A 156 10.40 -5.11 13.32
N VAL A 157 10.44 -3.85 12.92
CA VAL A 157 11.60 -2.99 13.23
C VAL A 157 11.70 -2.69 14.72
N TYR A 158 10.57 -2.60 15.46
CA TYR A 158 10.60 -2.50 16.92
C TYR A 158 10.96 -3.83 17.61
N ASP A 159 10.54 -4.96 17.05
CA ASP A 159 10.94 -6.29 17.55
C ASP A 159 12.45 -6.53 17.40
N GLN A 160 13.03 -6.10 16.27
CA GLN A 160 14.43 -6.33 15.94
C GLN A 160 15.37 -5.21 16.37
N GLY A 161 14.86 -4.02 16.67
CA GLY A 161 15.66 -2.83 16.96
C GLY A 161 16.35 -2.26 15.72
N GLN A 162 15.73 -2.35 14.55
CA GLN A 162 16.28 -1.83 13.29
C GLN A 162 15.79 -0.38 13.06
N GLY A 163 16.73 0.58 13.02
CA GLY A 163 16.38 2.00 12.85
C GLY A 163 15.64 2.63 14.04
N VAL A 164 15.37 1.84 15.08
CA VAL A 164 14.76 2.25 16.35
C VAL A 164 15.38 1.43 17.48
N GLN A 165 15.28 1.90 18.72
CA GLN A 165 15.58 1.07 19.87
C GLN A 165 14.57 -0.08 19.92
N GLN A 166 15.05 -1.31 20.17
CA GLN A 166 14.20 -2.48 20.35
C GLN A 166 13.18 -2.24 21.48
N ASP A 167 11.93 -2.47 21.17
CA ASP A 167 10.81 -2.35 22.12
C ASP A 167 9.69 -3.32 21.78
N TYR A 168 9.67 -4.46 22.48
CA TYR A 168 8.64 -5.50 22.28
C TYR A 168 7.22 -5.01 22.58
N LYS A 169 7.04 -4.02 23.47
CA LYS A 169 5.70 -3.47 23.74
C LYS A 169 5.18 -2.65 22.56
N GLU A 170 6.06 -1.85 21.97
CA GLU A 170 5.70 -1.13 20.74
C GLU A 170 5.49 -2.11 19.58
N ALA A 171 6.32 -3.15 19.45
CA ALA A 171 6.14 -4.20 18.43
C ALA A 171 4.74 -4.85 18.55
N VAL A 172 4.33 -5.26 19.76
CA VAL A 172 3.00 -5.84 20.02
C VAL A 172 1.87 -4.90 19.60
N LYS A 173 1.97 -3.60 19.89
CA LYS A 173 0.93 -2.62 19.49
C LYS A 173 0.76 -2.58 17.97
N TRP A 174 1.87 -2.49 17.24
CA TRP A 174 1.84 -2.42 15.79
C TRP A 174 1.39 -3.74 15.16
N PHE A 175 1.88 -4.87 15.66
CA PHE A 175 1.38 -6.18 15.22
C PHE A 175 -0.11 -6.36 15.49
N LEU A 176 -0.62 -5.89 16.63
CA LEU A 176 -2.05 -5.98 16.96
C LEU A 176 -2.90 -5.20 15.94
N LEU A 177 -2.53 -3.94 15.65
CA LEU A 177 -3.25 -3.12 14.67
C LEU A 177 -3.30 -3.78 13.29
N SER A 178 -2.18 -4.32 12.82
CA SER A 178 -2.10 -5.04 11.55
C SER A 178 -2.88 -6.36 11.57
N ALA A 179 -2.78 -7.13 12.65
CA ALA A 179 -3.45 -8.41 12.82
C ALA A 179 -4.98 -8.28 12.88
N GLU A 180 -5.50 -7.22 13.49
CA GLU A 180 -6.93 -6.90 13.53
C GLU A 180 -7.49 -6.55 12.15
N GLN A 181 -6.66 -6.01 11.26
CA GLN A 181 -6.99 -5.80 9.86
C GLN A 181 -6.88 -7.07 9.00
N GLY A 182 -6.45 -8.18 9.59
CA GLY A 182 -6.40 -9.47 8.91
C GLY A 182 -5.05 -9.85 8.32
N ASN A 183 -3.98 -9.07 8.54
CA ASN A 183 -2.64 -9.43 8.07
C ASN A 183 -2.18 -10.74 8.73
N ALA A 184 -1.93 -11.78 7.94
CA ALA A 184 -1.64 -13.13 8.42
C ALA A 184 -0.29 -13.22 9.14
N ASP A 185 0.71 -12.48 8.65
CA ASP A 185 2.06 -12.47 9.22
C ASP A 185 2.08 -11.71 10.56
N ALA A 186 1.29 -10.64 10.66
CA ALA A 186 1.08 -9.94 11.93
C ALA A 186 0.33 -10.81 12.95
N GLN A 187 -0.68 -11.57 12.53
CA GLN A 187 -1.38 -12.54 13.38
C GLN A 187 -0.42 -13.62 13.89
N TYR A 188 0.44 -14.13 13.03
CA TYR A 188 1.47 -15.08 13.43
C TYR A 188 2.45 -14.45 14.43
N SER A 189 2.99 -13.27 14.11
CA SER A 189 3.96 -12.57 14.97
C SER A 189 3.36 -12.26 16.35
N LEU A 190 2.12 -11.78 16.40
CA LEU A 190 1.42 -11.51 17.65
C LEU A 190 1.18 -12.80 18.46
N GLY A 191 0.79 -13.88 17.80
CA GLY A 191 0.67 -15.20 18.43
C GLY A 191 1.99 -15.66 19.06
N TYR A 192 3.11 -15.41 18.40
CA TYR A 192 4.44 -15.74 18.88
C TYR A 192 4.83 -14.87 20.09
N MET A 193 4.52 -13.56 20.07
CA MET A 193 4.74 -12.64 21.19
C MET A 193 4.00 -13.11 22.46
N TYR A 194 2.74 -13.56 22.33
CA TYR A 194 2.00 -14.15 23.46
C TYR A 194 2.56 -15.51 23.89
N TYR A 195 3.02 -16.34 22.95
CA TYR A 195 3.61 -17.65 23.25
C TYR A 195 4.90 -17.50 24.07
N GLU A 196 5.77 -16.55 23.71
CA GLU A 196 7.04 -16.32 24.40
C GLU A 196 6.92 -15.34 25.60
N GLY A 197 5.84 -14.57 25.71
CA GLY A 197 5.70 -13.52 26.71
C GLY A 197 6.59 -12.30 26.43
N GLN A 198 6.81 -11.98 25.15
CA GLN A 198 7.60 -10.83 24.71
C GLN A 198 6.71 -9.60 24.56
N GLY A 199 7.01 -8.54 25.31
CA GLY A 199 6.21 -7.29 25.29
C GLY A 199 4.84 -7.38 25.96
N VAL A 200 4.32 -8.59 26.17
CA VAL A 200 3.09 -8.95 26.87
C VAL A 200 3.34 -10.07 27.85
N PRO A 201 2.51 -10.27 28.89
CA PRO A 201 2.54 -11.49 29.69
C PRO A 201 2.31 -12.73 28.81
N GLN A 202 3.05 -13.81 29.09
CA GLN A 202 2.85 -15.07 28.38
C GLN A 202 1.40 -15.55 28.54
N ASP A 203 0.75 -15.85 27.41
CA ASP A 203 -0.62 -16.32 27.37
C ASP A 203 -0.81 -17.30 26.19
N TYR A 204 -0.84 -18.60 26.50
CA TYR A 204 -0.97 -19.65 25.52
C TYR A 204 -2.37 -19.70 24.87
N GLU A 205 -3.42 -19.27 25.58
CA GLU A 205 -4.78 -19.21 25.01
C GLU A 205 -4.87 -18.11 23.95
N GLU A 206 -4.32 -16.93 24.23
CA GLU A 206 -4.22 -15.86 23.24
C GLU A 206 -3.33 -16.26 22.07
N ALA A 207 -2.16 -16.90 22.32
CA ALA A 207 -1.30 -17.39 21.25
C ALA A 207 -2.07 -18.35 20.31
N VAL A 208 -2.82 -19.32 20.85
CA VAL A 208 -3.65 -20.24 20.06
C VAL A 208 -4.68 -19.50 19.22
N LYS A 209 -5.33 -18.46 19.75
CA LYS A 209 -6.32 -17.68 18.99
C LYS A 209 -5.69 -17.03 17.76
N TRP A 210 -4.56 -16.35 17.94
CA TRP A 210 -3.87 -15.66 16.86
C TRP A 210 -3.27 -16.64 15.84
N PHE A 211 -2.64 -17.73 16.27
CA PHE A 211 -2.14 -18.76 15.37
C PHE A 211 -3.27 -19.41 14.57
N ARG A 212 -4.48 -19.62 15.15
CA ARG A 212 -5.64 -20.12 14.39
C ARG A 212 -6.09 -19.18 13.29
N LEU A 213 -6.05 -17.85 13.53
CA LEU A 213 -6.40 -16.87 12.50
C LEU A 213 -5.39 -16.90 11.36
N ALA A 214 -4.09 -16.87 11.65
CA ALA A 214 -3.04 -16.99 10.65
C ALA A 214 -3.11 -18.34 9.88
N THR A 215 -3.37 -19.44 10.57
CA THR A 215 -3.56 -20.78 9.97
C THR A 215 -4.70 -20.81 8.96
N LYS A 216 -5.83 -20.15 9.25
CA LYS A 216 -6.97 -20.06 8.30
C LYS A 216 -6.60 -19.37 6.99
N GLN A 217 -5.59 -18.52 7.02
CA GLN A 217 -5.05 -17.82 5.85
C GLN A 217 -3.88 -18.57 5.18
N GLY A 218 -3.52 -19.76 5.69
CA GLY A 218 -2.49 -20.60 5.10
C GLY A 218 -1.08 -20.40 5.62
N CYS A 219 -0.88 -19.61 6.69
CA CYS A 219 0.44 -19.42 7.30
C CYS A 219 0.99 -20.75 7.83
N ALA A 220 2.06 -21.23 7.21
CA ALA A 220 2.66 -22.55 7.52
C ALA A 220 3.32 -22.58 8.90
N GLU A 221 3.97 -21.49 9.28
CA GLU A 221 4.62 -21.30 10.58
C GLU A 221 3.60 -21.35 11.71
N ALA A 222 2.44 -20.70 11.52
CA ALA A 222 1.35 -20.75 12.48
C ALA A 222 0.76 -22.17 12.62
N GLN A 223 0.65 -22.92 11.51
CA GLN A 223 0.22 -24.33 11.54
C GLN A 223 1.17 -25.20 12.35
N CYS A 224 2.48 -25.03 12.16
CA CYS A 224 3.50 -25.75 12.90
C CYS A 224 3.41 -25.44 14.40
N ASN A 225 3.38 -24.15 14.77
CA ASN A 225 3.31 -23.75 16.18
C ASN A 225 2.01 -24.21 16.84
N LEU A 226 0.90 -24.10 16.15
CA LEU A 226 -0.38 -24.61 16.64
C LEU A 226 -0.34 -26.13 16.86
N GLY A 227 0.28 -26.91 15.96
CA GLY A 227 0.51 -28.34 16.11
C GLY A 227 1.35 -28.67 17.35
N VAL A 228 2.41 -27.93 17.61
CA VAL A 228 3.25 -28.07 18.82
C VAL A 228 2.42 -27.77 20.08
N MET A 229 1.62 -26.70 20.08
CA MET A 229 0.77 -26.34 21.22
C MET A 229 -0.27 -27.43 21.53
N TYR A 230 -0.92 -28.02 20.51
CA TYR A 230 -1.82 -29.15 20.70
C TYR A 230 -1.10 -30.39 21.25
N TYR A 231 0.10 -30.71 20.73
CA TYR A 231 0.89 -31.83 21.21
C TYR A 231 1.31 -31.69 22.69
N GLN A 232 1.62 -30.46 23.10
CA GLN A 232 2.07 -30.14 24.46
C GLN A 232 0.91 -29.84 25.42
N GLY A 233 -0.31 -29.69 24.92
CA GLY A 233 -1.48 -29.29 25.73
C GLY A 233 -1.43 -27.84 26.22
N LEU A 234 -0.78 -26.95 25.47
CA LEU A 234 -0.62 -25.53 25.83
C LEU A 234 -1.78 -24.69 25.24
N GLY A 235 -2.53 -24.00 26.11
CA GLY A 235 -3.61 -23.11 25.71
C GLY A 235 -4.78 -23.75 24.97
N VAL A 236 -4.87 -25.07 24.99
CA VAL A 236 -5.92 -25.88 24.34
C VAL A 236 -6.61 -26.78 25.35
N PRO A 237 -7.95 -27.02 25.21
CA PRO A 237 -8.63 -28.01 26.04
C PRO A 237 -7.99 -29.40 25.88
N GLN A 238 -7.80 -30.10 26.99
CA GLN A 238 -7.35 -31.51 27.01
C GLN A 238 -8.46 -32.43 26.55
#